data_d4eb81d6eef897bcba734e3645b85591
#
_entry.id   d4eb81d6eef897bcba734e3645b85591
#
_cell.length_a   1.000
_cell.length_b   1.000
_cell.length_c   1.000
_cell.angle_alpha   90.00
_cell.angle_beta   90.00
_cell.angle_gamma   90.00
#
_symmetry.space_group_name_H-M   'P 1'
#
loop_
_entity.id
_entity.type
_entity.pdbx_description
1 polymer ?
#
loop_
_entity_poly.entity_id
_entity_poly.type
_entity_poly.pdbx_seq_one_letter_code
_entity_poly.pdbx_strand_id
1 'polypeptide(L)'
;MTVNRIKNTAIQVDNLSIGYGDRILVRDISFEIAPGEVILLAGPNGSGKTTLLKRLSSGGIGPRNLRSQSDLRPSHKWAPPSNVPRVAQFRGPIPPEVILIPTNIPKVKGFTVEGFIRTGCYAESDWRGRISADAAGRLDAALELLGIKELKERDIATLSDGEFQKACLAVGLTRQAEVLLLDEPTAFLDVENRIGVLQVLRDIARKTGTAVLFSSHDIHDAVQVADRVFALTRDGRFIASTQENRPAVLREAFPTLAETI
;
A
#
# COMPACT_ATOMS: atom_id res chain seq x y z
N MET A 1 5.44 -8.33 35.22
CA MET A 1 5.01 -9.26 34.15
C MET A 1 4.71 -8.42 32.91
N THR A 2 5.71 -8.21 32.06
CA THR A 2 5.59 -7.40 30.84
C THR A 2 5.45 -8.37 29.67
N VAL A 3 4.20 -8.71 29.35
CA VAL A 3 3.89 -9.70 28.30
C VAL A 3 3.83 -9.01 26.94
N ASN A 4 4.86 -9.26 26.14
CA ASN A 4 4.83 -9.51 24.69
C ASN A 4 3.65 -8.89 23.85
N ARG A 5 3.72 -7.58 23.59
CA ARG A 5 2.90 -6.91 22.55
C ARG A 5 3.55 -6.88 21.15
N ILE A 6 4.63 -7.65 20.92
CA ILE A 6 5.47 -7.54 19.73
C ILE A 6 4.94 -8.35 18.52
N LYS A 7 3.88 -9.14 18.68
CA LYS A 7 3.38 -10.06 17.62
C LYS A 7 2.21 -9.53 16.78
N ASN A 8 1.74 -8.30 16.98
CA ASN A 8 0.49 -7.85 16.37
C ASN A 8 0.60 -6.52 15.59
N THR A 9 1.76 -6.18 15.07
CA THR A 9 1.96 -4.95 14.28
C THR A 9 2.56 -5.31 12.93
N ALA A 10 1.87 -4.99 11.83
CA ALA A 10 2.36 -5.20 10.46
C ALA A 10 3.40 -4.13 10.09
N ILE A 11 3.17 -2.87 10.48
CA ILE A 11 4.11 -1.77 10.25
C ILE A 11 4.07 -0.79 11.42
N GLN A 12 5.23 -0.32 11.85
CA GLN A 12 5.39 0.76 12.82
C GLN A 12 6.25 1.86 12.21
N VAL A 13 5.79 3.08 12.30
CA VAL A 13 6.48 4.29 11.84
C VAL A 13 6.65 5.23 13.02
N ASP A 14 7.90 5.67 13.27
CA ASP A 14 8.23 6.58 14.35
C ASP A 14 8.94 7.80 13.78
N ASN A 15 8.37 8.98 14.00
CA ASN A 15 8.95 10.29 13.70
C ASN A 15 9.45 10.43 12.25
N LEU A 16 8.64 9.99 11.28
CA LEU A 16 8.95 10.11 9.86
C LEU A 16 8.62 11.52 9.36
N SER A 17 9.54 12.12 8.61
CA SER A 17 9.27 13.32 7.83
C SER A 17 9.29 13.01 6.34
N ILE A 18 8.37 13.59 5.59
CA ILE A 18 8.27 13.44 4.13
C ILE A 18 8.36 14.78 3.42
N GLY A 19 8.93 14.78 2.21
CA GLY A 19 9.09 15.98 1.41
C GLY A 19 9.80 15.71 0.08
N TYR A 20 10.11 16.79 -0.64
CA TYR A 20 10.85 16.78 -1.92
C TYR A 20 12.01 17.78 -1.84
N GLY A 21 13.23 17.32 -2.18
CA GLY A 21 14.42 18.14 -2.04
C GLY A 21 14.53 18.71 -0.62
N ASP A 22 14.65 20.02 -0.50
CA ASP A 22 14.74 20.72 0.79
C ASP A 22 13.37 21.09 1.40
N ARG A 23 12.26 20.85 0.66
CA ARG A 23 10.92 21.17 1.13
C ARG A 23 10.33 19.99 1.87
N ILE A 24 10.16 20.16 3.18
CA ILE A 24 9.40 19.21 4.00
C ILE A 24 7.91 19.51 3.84
N LEU A 25 7.13 18.47 3.57
CA LEU A 25 5.66 18.54 3.46
C LEU A 25 4.98 18.25 4.78
N VAL A 26 5.39 17.18 5.45
CA VAL A 26 4.81 16.75 6.74
C VAL A 26 5.93 16.25 7.64
N ARG A 27 5.87 16.61 8.93
CA ARG A 27 6.82 16.20 9.97
C ARG A 27 6.15 15.27 10.99
N ASP A 28 6.99 14.59 11.75
CA ASP A 28 6.63 13.88 12.98
C ASP A 28 5.49 12.86 12.79
N ILE A 29 5.49 12.18 11.63
CA ILE A 29 4.54 11.13 11.30
C ILE A 29 4.88 9.90 12.14
N SER A 30 3.96 9.51 13.04
CA SER A 30 4.10 8.32 13.86
C SER A 30 2.78 7.56 13.89
N PHE A 31 2.83 6.25 13.59
CA PHE A 31 1.66 5.38 13.60
C PHE A 31 2.05 3.90 13.63
N GLU A 32 1.08 3.06 13.94
CA GLU A 32 1.15 1.61 13.83
C GLU A 32 -0.03 1.11 13.00
N ILE A 33 0.19 0.05 12.22
CA ILE A 33 -0.84 -0.67 11.47
C ILE A 33 -0.81 -2.13 11.89
N ALA A 34 -1.97 -2.67 12.27
CA ALA A 34 -2.11 -4.07 12.64
C ALA A 34 -2.33 -4.96 11.40
N PRO A 35 -1.96 -6.26 11.46
CA PRO A 35 -2.32 -7.21 10.41
C PRO A 35 -3.84 -7.24 10.18
N GLY A 36 -4.26 -7.28 8.91
CA GLY A 36 -5.67 -7.32 8.54
C GLY A 36 -6.43 -6.01 8.74
N GLU A 37 -5.75 -4.91 9.06
CA GLU A 37 -6.34 -3.59 9.23
C GLU A 37 -6.42 -2.86 7.88
N VAL A 38 -7.54 -2.18 7.63
CA VAL A 38 -7.76 -1.34 6.44
C VAL A 38 -7.75 0.12 6.86
N ILE A 39 -6.83 0.90 6.28
CA ILE A 39 -6.64 2.31 6.63
C ILE A 39 -6.80 3.18 5.39
N LEU A 40 -7.64 4.20 5.50
CA LEU A 40 -7.76 5.26 4.51
C LEU A 40 -6.74 6.36 4.77
N LEU A 41 -5.88 6.64 3.80
CA LEU A 41 -5.02 7.82 3.80
C LEU A 41 -5.72 8.98 3.09
N ALA A 42 -6.27 9.88 3.88
CA ALA A 42 -7.03 11.04 3.43
C ALA A 42 -6.18 12.33 3.42
N GLY A 43 -6.52 13.26 2.57
CA GLY A 43 -5.85 14.56 2.51
C GLY A 43 -6.08 15.27 1.18
N PRO A 44 -5.99 16.60 1.13
CA PRO A 44 -6.15 17.37 -0.10
C PRO A 44 -5.07 17.03 -1.13
N ASN A 45 -5.27 17.46 -2.38
CA ASN A 45 -4.25 17.32 -3.42
C ASN A 45 -2.97 18.05 -3.02
N GLY A 46 -1.82 17.39 -3.26
CA GLY A 46 -0.52 17.93 -2.90
C GLY A 46 -0.14 17.82 -1.41
N SER A 47 -0.97 17.23 -0.55
CA SER A 47 -0.66 17.06 0.88
C SER A 47 0.46 16.04 1.17
N GLY A 48 0.86 15.23 0.17
CA GLY A 48 1.94 14.26 0.35
C GLY A 48 1.51 12.80 0.44
N LYS A 49 0.25 12.44 0.14
CA LYS A 49 -0.24 11.05 0.18
C LYS A 49 0.66 10.08 -0.60
N THR A 50 0.84 10.33 -1.90
CA THR A 50 1.72 9.54 -2.77
C THR A 50 3.17 9.52 -2.26
N THR A 51 3.65 10.64 -1.71
CA THR A 51 5.01 10.73 -1.16
C THR A 51 5.17 9.84 0.07
N LEU A 52 4.16 9.83 0.96
CA LEU A 52 4.14 8.95 2.13
C LEU A 52 4.14 7.48 1.69
N LEU A 53 3.23 7.09 0.78
CA LEU A 53 3.14 5.71 0.29
C LEU A 53 4.46 5.26 -0.36
N LYS A 54 5.06 6.09 -1.23
CA LYS A 54 6.37 5.81 -1.83
C LYS A 54 7.48 5.72 -0.78
N ARG A 55 7.44 6.55 0.25
CA ARG A 55 8.44 6.52 1.32
C ARG A 55 8.35 5.24 2.15
N LEU A 56 7.14 4.78 2.41
CA LEU A 56 6.90 3.51 3.10
C LEU A 56 7.35 2.29 2.28
N SER A 57 7.11 2.29 0.95
CA SER A 57 7.48 1.18 0.07
C SER A 57 8.98 1.11 -0.25
N SER A 58 9.67 2.26 -0.30
CA SER A 58 11.08 2.32 -0.73
C SER A 58 12.11 1.98 0.35
N GLY A 59 11.67 1.36 1.45
CA GLY A 59 12.59 1.04 2.54
C GLY A 59 13.16 2.29 3.23
N GLY A 60 12.45 3.41 3.18
CA GLY A 60 12.67 4.52 4.08
C GLY A 60 12.56 4.15 5.54
N ILE A 61 12.16 2.98 5.72
CA ILE A 61 12.28 1.98 6.73
C ILE A 61 13.66 1.36 6.55
N GLY A 62 14.61 1.81 7.36
CA GLY A 62 16.04 1.54 7.22
C GLY A 62 16.38 0.08 6.92
N PRO A 63 17.38 -0.14 6.05
CA PRO A 63 17.82 -1.49 5.72
C PRO A 63 18.32 -2.17 6.98
N ARG A 64 17.84 -3.39 7.19
CA ARG A 64 18.53 -4.32 8.05
C ARG A 64 19.88 -4.63 7.43
N ASN A 65 20.96 -4.35 8.17
CA ASN A 65 22.30 -4.88 7.93
C ASN A 65 22.75 -4.89 6.47
N LEU A 66 22.84 -3.74 5.82
CA LEU A 66 23.89 -3.60 4.83
C LEU A 66 25.21 -3.67 5.61
N ARG A 67 25.87 -4.81 5.51
CA ARG A 67 27.29 -4.94 5.85
C ARG A 67 27.99 -3.77 5.18
N SER A 68 28.66 -2.95 5.97
CA SER A 68 29.50 -1.82 5.63
C SER A 68 29.11 -0.98 4.37
N GLN A 69 29.13 0.33 4.51
CA GLN A 69 28.93 1.33 3.43
C GLN A 69 29.83 1.15 2.20
N SER A 70 30.71 0.13 2.17
CA SER A 70 31.66 -0.16 1.09
C SER A 70 31.05 -0.95 -0.10
N ASP A 71 29.88 -1.58 0.07
CA ASP A 71 29.33 -2.50 -0.94
C ASP A 71 28.29 -1.87 -1.89
N LEU A 72 27.91 -0.64 -1.65
CA LEU A 72 27.02 0.12 -2.53
C LEU A 72 27.80 1.11 -3.38
N ARG A 73 28.19 0.71 -4.59
CA ARG A 73 28.55 1.67 -5.63
C ARG A 73 27.27 2.31 -6.17
N PRO A 74 26.99 3.60 -5.90
CA PRO A 74 25.82 4.26 -6.44
C PRO A 74 26.02 4.51 -7.93
N SER A 75 25.22 3.89 -8.78
CA SER A 75 25.19 4.18 -10.22
C SER A 75 24.42 5.45 -10.58
N HIS A 76 23.81 6.16 -9.65
CA HIS A 76 23.30 7.52 -9.84
C HIS A 76 23.28 8.31 -8.54
N LYS A 77 23.72 9.59 -8.64
CA LYS A 77 23.89 10.58 -7.58
C LYS A 77 22.55 10.97 -6.92
N TRP A 78 22.03 10.13 -6.03
CA TRP A 78 21.04 10.56 -5.08
C TRP A 78 21.56 10.28 -3.67
N ALA A 79 22.07 11.31 -3.02
CA ALA A 79 22.36 11.30 -1.59
C ALA A 79 21.20 12.02 -0.87
N PRO A 80 20.58 11.41 0.14
CA PRO A 80 19.60 12.13 0.96
C PRO A 80 20.32 13.30 1.64
N PRO A 81 19.66 14.46 1.81
CA PRO A 81 20.19 15.58 2.56
C PRO A 81 20.63 15.11 3.95
N SER A 82 21.78 15.58 4.42
CA SER A 82 22.40 15.20 5.70
C SER A 82 21.55 15.53 6.94
N ASN A 83 20.47 16.27 6.81
CA ASN A 83 19.59 16.74 7.86
C ASN A 83 18.21 16.07 7.90
N VAL A 84 17.98 15.00 7.13
CA VAL A 84 16.73 14.23 7.25
C VAL A 84 16.86 13.30 8.44
N PRO A 85 16.01 13.43 9.47
CA PRO A 85 16.00 12.50 10.59
C PRO A 85 15.81 11.09 10.06
N ARG A 86 16.69 10.20 10.48
CA ARG A 86 16.61 8.79 10.12
C ARG A 86 15.38 8.21 10.80
N VAL A 87 14.41 7.68 10.00
CA VAL A 87 13.97 6.32 10.19
C VAL A 87 12.58 6.05 10.72
N ALA A 88 11.84 5.29 9.98
CA ALA A 88 10.97 4.26 10.53
C ALA A 88 11.84 3.04 10.87
N GLN A 89 11.76 2.51 12.08
CA GLN A 89 12.44 1.27 12.49
C GLN A 89 11.42 0.14 12.54
N PHE A 90 11.62 -0.91 11.75
CA PHE A 90 10.90 -2.16 12.00
C PHE A 90 11.49 -2.87 13.23
N ARG A 91 10.64 -3.15 14.18
CA ARG A 91 10.99 -4.01 15.33
C ARG A 91 10.58 -5.45 15.00
N GLY A 92 11.46 -6.21 14.38
CA GLY A 92 11.22 -7.62 14.10
C GLY A 92 12.36 -8.28 13.33
N PRO A 93 12.44 -9.61 13.28
CA PRO A 93 13.56 -10.32 12.66
C PRO A 93 13.57 -10.27 11.14
N ILE A 94 12.45 -10.02 10.45
CA ILE A 94 12.32 -9.92 8.99
C ILE A 94 11.45 -8.69 8.66
N PRO A 95 11.84 -7.76 7.73
CA PRO A 95 10.95 -6.67 7.33
C PRO A 95 9.71 -7.26 6.66
N PRO A 96 8.51 -6.70 6.92
CA PRO A 96 7.32 -7.09 6.19
C PRO A 96 7.51 -6.85 4.69
N GLU A 97 6.93 -7.71 3.87
CA GLU A 97 6.86 -7.45 2.43
C GLU A 97 5.85 -6.34 2.18
N VAL A 98 6.37 -5.12 1.98
CA VAL A 98 5.55 -3.92 1.72
C VAL A 98 5.50 -3.68 0.22
N ILE A 99 4.32 -3.77 -0.36
CA ILE A 99 4.11 -3.63 -1.80
C ILE A 99 3.28 -2.38 -2.08
N LEU A 100 3.80 -1.51 -2.94
CA LEU A 100 3.08 -0.36 -3.46
C LEU A 100 2.47 -0.67 -4.82
N ILE A 101 1.17 -0.47 -4.93
CA ILE A 101 0.43 -0.45 -6.19
C ILE A 101 0.15 1.03 -6.51
N PRO A 102 0.82 1.61 -7.52
CA PRO A 102 0.62 3.00 -7.90
C PRO A 102 -0.68 3.19 -8.70
N THR A 103 -1.18 4.42 -8.78
CA THR A 103 -2.40 4.79 -9.52
C THR A 103 -2.35 4.39 -11.00
N ASN A 104 -1.20 4.58 -11.64
CA ASN A 104 -1.02 4.36 -13.07
C ASN A 104 -0.07 3.19 -13.33
N ILE A 105 -0.63 2.05 -13.66
CA ILE A 105 0.10 0.89 -14.19
C ILE A 105 -0.32 0.73 -15.67
N PRO A 106 0.62 0.70 -16.61
CA PRO A 106 0.27 0.56 -18.02
C PRO A 106 -0.26 -0.85 -18.33
N LYS A 107 -1.36 -0.94 -19.07
CA LYS A 107 -1.86 -2.20 -19.62
C LYS A 107 -1.02 -2.56 -20.85
N VAL A 108 -0.02 -3.43 -20.68
CA VAL A 108 0.88 -3.84 -21.77
C VAL A 108 0.24 -4.96 -22.59
N LYS A 109 0.01 -4.71 -23.90
CA LYS A 109 -0.56 -5.69 -24.82
C LYS A 109 0.36 -6.91 -24.96
N GLY A 110 -0.25 -8.10 -25.02
CA GLY A 110 0.48 -9.37 -25.18
C GLY A 110 0.80 -10.08 -23.86
N PHE A 111 0.36 -9.51 -22.72
CA PHE A 111 0.42 -10.21 -21.43
C PHE A 111 -0.95 -10.78 -21.10
N THR A 112 -1.03 -12.07 -20.79
CA THR A 112 -2.23 -12.64 -20.19
C THR A 112 -2.31 -12.20 -18.71
N VAL A 113 -3.52 -12.26 -18.12
CA VAL A 113 -3.73 -12.00 -16.70
C VAL A 113 -2.81 -12.89 -15.85
N GLU A 114 -2.73 -14.19 -16.17
CA GLU A 114 -1.81 -15.10 -15.47
C GLU A 114 -0.36 -14.64 -15.61
N GLY A 115 0.09 -14.35 -16.83
CA GLY A 115 1.45 -13.88 -17.10
C GLY A 115 1.80 -12.62 -16.30
N PHE A 116 0.85 -11.69 -16.23
CA PHE A 116 1.01 -10.45 -15.45
C PHE A 116 1.11 -10.76 -13.94
N ILE A 117 0.21 -11.58 -13.38
CA ILE A 117 0.22 -11.91 -11.95
C ILE A 117 1.48 -12.71 -11.58
N ARG A 118 1.98 -13.58 -12.47
CA ARG A 118 3.24 -14.32 -12.28
C ARG A 118 4.45 -13.41 -12.09
N THR A 119 4.41 -12.17 -12.56
CA THR A 119 5.49 -11.20 -12.26
C THR A 119 5.69 -10.98 -10.76
N GLY A 120 4.64 -11.17 -9.96
CA GLY A 120 4.73 -11.17 -8.50
C GLY A 120 5.61 -12.28 -7.92
N CYS A 121 5.70 -13.41 -8.61
CA CYS A 121 6.51 -14.56 -8.22
C CYS A 121 7.91 -14.58 -8.86
N TYR A 122 8.37 -13.49 -9.49
CA TYR A 122 9.62 -13.47 -10.25
C TYR A 122 10.84 -13.92 -9.42
N ALA A 123 10.91 -13.50 -8.16
CA ALA A 123 12.01 -13.88 -7.27
C ALA A 123 12.04 -15.38 -6.92
N GLU A 124 10.93 -16.09 -7.11
CA GLU A 124 10.77 -17.53 -6.85
C GLU A 124 10.76 -18.35 -8.14
N SER A 125 10.97 -17.72 -9.31
CA SER A 125 11.02 -18.41 -10.60
C SER A 125 12.42 -18.98 -10.89
N ASP A 126 12.45 -20.14 -11.55
CA ASP A 126 13.70 -20.68 -12.07
C ASP A 126 14.18 -19.89 -13.31
N TRP A 127 15.38 -20.22 -13.81
CA TRP A 127 15.97 -19.56 -14.99
C TRP A 127 15.16 -19.76 -16.30
N ARG A 128 14.17 -20.67 -16.29
CA ARG A 128 13.20 -20.90 -17.39
C ARG A 128 11.89 -20.17 -17.16
N GLY A 129 11.77 -19.36 -16.09
CA GLY A 129 10.55 -18.66 -15.72
C GLY A 129 9.46 -19.55 -15.13
N ARG A 130 9.78 -20.78 -14.69
CA ARG A 130 8.81 -21.65 -14.02
C ARG A 130 8.77 -21.32 -12.55
N ILE A 131 7.56 -21.12 -12.02
CA ILE A 131 7.30 -20.89 -10.59
C ILE A 131 7.10 -22.22 -9.86
N SER A 132 7.34 -22.24 -8.56
CA SER A 132 7.09 -23.41 -7.71
C SER A 132 5.61 -23.77 -7.65
N ALA A 133 5.29 -25.00 -7.25
CA ALA A 133 3.89 -25.42 -7.05
C ALA A 133 3.19 -24.56 -5.98
N ASP A 134 3.91 -24.14 -4.96
CA ASP A 134 3.41 -23.26 -3.90
C ASP A 134 3.08 -21.85 -4.45
N ALA A 135 3.97 -21.28 -5.26
CA ALA A 135 3.70 -19.98 -5.91
C ALA A 135 2.52 -20.07 -6.90
N ALA A 136 2.36 -21.20 -7.62
CA ALA A 136 1.21 -21.43 -8.49
C ALA A 136 -0.09 -21.53 -7.67
N GLY A 137 -0.06 -22.22 -6.53
CA GLY A 137 -1.20 -22.29 -5.61
C GLY A 137 -1.62 -20.92 -5.08
N ARG A 138 -0.66 -20.06 -4.72
CA ARG A 138 -0.95 -18.68 -4.30
C ARG A 138 -1.58 -17.84 -5.42
N LEU A 139 -1.09 -18.00 -6.65
CA LEU A 139 -1.67 -17.34 -7.81
C LEU A 139 -3.12 -17.74 -8.02
N ASP A 140 -3.41 -19.04 -8.01
CA ASP A 140 -4.79 -19.54 -8.19
C ASP A 140 -5.70 -19.06 -7.04
N ALA A 141 -5.24 -19.07 -5.79
CA ALA A 141 -5.97 -18.56 -4.65
C ALA A 141 -6.25 -17.03 -4.77
N ALA A 142 -5.28 -16.25 -5.28
CA ALA A 142 -5.48 -14.82 -5.53
C ALA A 142 -6.53 -14.57 -6.61
N LEU A 143 -6.50 -15.34 -7.71
CA LEU A 143 -7.51 -15.25 -8.78
C LEU A 143 -8.92 -15.55 -8.27
N GLU A 144 -9.07 -16.57 -7.42
CA GLU A 144 -10.35 -16.92 -6.80
C GLU A 144 -10.84 -15.84 -5.84
N LEU A 145 -9.96 -15.38 -4.92
CA LEU A 145 -10.31 -14.35 -3.94
C LEU A 145 -10.81 -13.06 -4.60
N LEU A 146 -10.23 -12.71 -5.75
CA LEU A 146 -10.53 -11.48 -6.48
C LEU A 146 -11.66 -11.65 -7.51
N GLY A 147 -12.15 -12.88 -7.72
CA GLY A 147 -13.21 -13.20 -8.68
C GLY A 147 -12.83 -12.89 -10.12
N ILE A 148 -11.59 -13.20 -10.50
CA ILE A 148 -11.06 -12.99 -11.88
C ILE A 148 -10.44 -14.26 -12.48
N LYS A 149 -10.79 -15.42 -11.96
CA LYS A 149 -10.22 -16.70 -12.41
C LYS A 149 -10.54 -17.00 -13.87
N GLU A 150 -11.72 -16.68 -14.32
CA GLU A 150 -12.18 -16.83 -15.71
C GLU A 150 -11.46 -15.91 -16.69
N LEU A 151 -10.79 -14.87 -16.19
CA LEU A 151 -10.03 -13.92 -16.99
C LEU A 151 -8.58 -14.34 -17.20
N LYS A 152 -8.14 -15.47 -16.62
CA LYS A 152 -6.75 -15.93 -16.52
C LYS A 152 -5.99 -15.85 -17.85
N GLU A 153 -6.62 -16.28 -18.94
CA GLU A 153 -6.02 -16.33 -20.28
C GLU A 153 -6.26 -15.06 -21.12
N ARG A 154 -7.02 -14.08 -20.61
CA ARG A 154 -7.27 -12.84 -21.33
C ARG A 154 -6.05 -11.93 -21.35
N ASP A 155 -5.88 -11.18 -22.43
CA ASP A 155 -4.88 -10.11 -22.51
C ASP A 155 -5.28 -8.97 -21.55
N ILE A 156 -4.34 -8.52 -20.69
CA ILE A 156 -4.59 -7.44 -19.73
C ILE A 156 -4.99 -6.13 -20.39
N ALA A 157 -4.60 -5.90 -21.65
CA ALA A 157 -4.99 -4.72 -22.40
C ALA A 157 -6.50 -4.70 -22.75
N THR A 158 -7.19 -5.85 -22.66
CA THR A 158 -8.63 -5.98 -22.95
C THR A 158 -9.51 -5.93 -21.71
N LEU A 159 -8.91 -5.85 -20.54
CA LEU A 159 -9.64 -5.80 -19.28
C LEU A 159 -10.27 -4.42 -19.07
N SER A 160 -11.43 -4.39 -18.41
CA SER A 160 -11.96 -3.16 -17.82
C SER A 160 -10.98 -2.62 -16.77
N ASP A 161 -11.14 -1.37 -16.35
CA ASP A 161 -10.24 -0.79 -15.34
C ASP A 161 -10.39 -1.46 -13.97
N GLY A 162 -11.62 -1.87 -13.60
CA GLY A 162 -11.87 -2.63 -12.37
C GLY A 162 -11.27 -4.04 -12.40
N GLU A 163 -11.39 -4.76 -13.54
CA GLU A 163 -10.75 -6.08 -13.70
C GLU A 163 -9.22 -5.95 -13.66
N PHE A 164 -8.66 -4.95 -14.30
CA PHE A 164 -7.22 -4.70 -14.27
C PHE A 164 -6.73 -4.33 -12.87
N GLN A 165 -7.49 -3.50 -12.15
CA GLN A 165 -7.16 -3.17 -10.76
C GLN A 165 -7.12 -4.43 -9.88
N LYS A 166 -8.07 -5.36 -10.04
CA LYS A 166 -8.04 -6.66 -9.36
C LYS A 166 -6.80 -7.48 -9.75
N ALA A 167 -6.41 -7.48 -11.03
CA ALA A 167 -5.18 -8.15 -11.46
C ALA A 167 -3.93 -7.54 -10.80
N CYS A 168 -3.87 -6.22 -10.63
CA CYS A 168 -2.80 -5.55 -9.88
C CYS A 168 -2.77 -5.98 -8.40
N LEU A 169 -3.93 -6.11 -7.76
CA LEU A 169 -4.02 -6.61 -6.38
C LEU A 169 -3.53 -8.07 -6.29
N ALA A 170 -3.84 -8.90 -7.28
CA ALA A 170 -3.37 -10.29 -7.33
C ALA A 170 -1.84 -10.38 -7.35
N VAL A 171 -1.14 -9.48 -8.03
CA VAL A 171 0.34 -9.42 -8.00
C VAL A 171 0.84 -9.23 -6.56
N GLY A 172 0.22 -8.33 -5.79
CA GLY A 172 0.59 -8.11 -4.40
C GLY A 172 0.35 -9.33 -3.51
N LEU A 173 -0.78 -10.01 -3.71
CA LEU A 173 -1.12 -11.22 -2.93
C LEU A 173 -0.21 -12.40 -3.24
N THR A 174 0.14 -12.62 -4.50
CA THR A 174 1.08 -13.70 -4.89
C THR A 174 2.48 -13.49 -4.34
N ARG A 175 2.89 -12.24 -4.09
CA ARG A 175 4.13 -11.89 -3.38
C ARG A 175 4.05 -12.06 -1.87
N GLN A 176 2.92 -12.51 -1.32
CA GLN A 176 2.70 -12.61 0.13
C GLN A 176 2.89 -11.28 0.86
N ALA A 177 2.36 -10.20 0.27
CA ALA A 177 2.42 -8.89 0.90
C ALA A 177 1.86 -8.92 2.32
N GLU A 178 2.64 -8.52 3.30
CA GLU A 178 2.15 -8.27 4.65
C GLU A 178 1.45 -6.92 4.73
N VAL A 179 1.87 -5.97 3.87
CA VAL A 179 1.28 -4.64 3.75
C VAL A 179 1.11 -4.27 2.29
N LEU A 180 -0.13 -3.97 1.88
CA LEU A 180 -0.46 -3.37 0.59
C LEU A 180 -0.65 -1.87 0.75
N LEU A 181 0.16 -1.11 0.03
CA LEU A 181 0.03 0.32 -0.12
C LEU A 181 -0.59 0.60 -1.48
N LEU A 182 -1.70 1.36 -1.54
CA LEU A 182 -2.38 1.65 -2.80
C LEU A 182 -2.56 3.16 -2.97
N ASP A 183 -2.05 3.65 -4.08
CA ASP A 183 -2.21 5.06 -4.42
C ASP A 183 -3.41 5.22 -5.36
N GLU A 184 -4.54 5.68 -4.79
CA GLU A 184 -5.81 5.91 -5.50
C GLU A 184 -6.31 4.69 -6.30
N PRO A 185 -6.52 3.53 -5.65
CA PRO A 185 -6.89 2.29 -6.33
C PRO A 185 -8.25 2.33 -7.03
N THR A 186 -9.04 3.35 -6.78
CA THR A 186 -10.38 3.53 -7.36
C THR A 186 -10.45 4.70 -8.33
N ALA A 187 -9.31 5.32 -8.66
CA ALA A 187 -9.26 6.38 -9.66
C ALA A 187 -9.74 5.84 -11.03
N PHE A 188 -10.50 6.65 -11.75
CA PHE A 188 -11.04 6.33 -13.08
C PHE A 188 -12.09 5.21 -13.14
N LEU A 189 -12.52 4.66 -11.98
CA LEU A 189 -13.58 3.68 -11.92
C LEU A 189 -14.96 4.36 -11.83
N ASP A 190 -15.95 3.78 -12.49
CA ASP A 190 -17.35 4.11 -12.22
C ASP A 190 -17.75 3.71 -10.79
N VAL A 191 -18.95 4.13 -10.36
CA VAL A 191 -19.41 3.96 -8.98
C VAL A 191 -19.47 2.49 -8.58
N GLU A 192 -19.98 1.63 -9.45
CA GLU A 192 -20.15 0.20 -9.15
C GLU A 192 -18.80 -0.52 -9.02
N ASN A 193 -17.91 -0.30 -9.98
CA ASN A 193 -16.56 -0.86 -9.94
C ASN A 193 -15.74 -0.33 -8.74
N ARG A 194 -15.91 0.95 -8.38
CA ARG A 194 -15.28 1.56 -7.21
C ARG A 194 -15.67 0.85 -5.93
N ILE A 195 -16.98 0.71 -5.69
CA ILE A 195 -17.50 0.00 -4.52
C ILE A 195 -16.99 -1.44 -4.50
N GLY A 196 -17.00 -2.11 -5.65
CA GLY A 196 -16.49 -3.48 -5.78
C GLY A 196 -15.02 -3.60 -5.39
N VAL A 197 -14.15 -2.69 -5.86
CA VAL A 197 -12.73 -2.68 -5.50
C VAL A 197 -12.53 -2.40 -4.02
N LEU A 198 -13.25 -1.44 -3.44
CA LEU A 198 -13.15 -1.13 -2.00
C LEU A 198 -13.56 -2.33 -1.14
N GLN A 199 -14.60 -3.06 -1.52
CA GLN A 199 -15.01 -4.28 -0.84
C GLN A 199 -13.93 -5.38 -0.92
N VAL A 200 -13.31 -5.52 -2.09
CA VAL A 200 -12.19 -6.44 -2.30
C VAL A 200 -11.01 -6.11 -1.38
N LEU A 201 -10.67 -4.84 -1.17
CA LEU A 201 -9.60 -4.44 -0.23
C LEU A 201 -9.91 -4.92 1.19
N ARG A 202 -11.16 -4.77 1.63
CA ARG A 202 -11.59 -5.25 2.94
C ARG A 202 -11.53 -6.78 3.03
N ASP A 203 -11.96 -7.48 1.98
CA ASP A 203 -11.91 -8.94 1.91
C ASP A 203 -10.47 -9.46 1.97
N ILE A 204 -9.54 -8.84 1.23
CA ILE A 204 -8.11 -9.16 1.31
C ILE A 204 -7.64 -9.05 2.75
N ALA A 205 -7.86 -7.90 3.39
CA ALA A 205 -7.40 -7.69 4.76
C ALA A 205 -7.95 -8.75 5.72
N ARG A 206 -9.25 -9.04 5.66
CA ARG A 206 -9.91 -9.98 6.57
C ARG A 206 -9.55 -11.45 6.33
N LYS A 207 -9.40 -11.85 5.05
CA LYS A 207 -9.17 -13.27 4.69
C LYS A 207 -7.70 -13.65 4.71
N THR A 208 -6.78 -12.73 4.42
CA THR A 208 -5.34 -13.01 4.33
C THR A 208 -4.54 -12.49 5.51
N GLY A 209 -5.09 -11.58 6.31
CA GLY A 209 -4.34 -10.87 7.35
C GLY A 209 -3.43 -9.76 6.81
N THR A 210 -3.44 -9.48 5.51
CA THR A 210 -2.67 -8.40 4.90
C THR A 210 -3.19 -7.05 5.39
N ALA A 211 -2.32 -6.19 5.87
CA ALA A 211 -2.68 -4.81 6.19
C ALA A 211 -2.81 -3.98 4.90
N VAL A 212 -3.81 -3.12 4.83
CA VAL A 212 -4.09 -2.30 3.64
C VAL A 212 -4.07 -0.82 4.02
N LEU A 213 -3.21 -0.04 3.38
CA LEU A 213 -3.20 1.43 3.47
C LEU A 213 -3.45 1.99 2.07
N PHE A 214 -4.57 2.65 1.85
CA PHE A 214 -4.92 3.18 0.53
C PHE A 214 -5.30 4.65 0.58
N SER A 215 -4.92 5.41 -0.47
CA SER A 215 -5.39 6.78 -0.64
C SER A 215 -6.65 6.80 -1.50
N SER A 216 -7.54 7.78 -1.25
CA SER A 216 -8.71 8.02 -2.07
C SER A 216 -9.09 9.50 -2.07
N HIS A 217 -9.62 9.96 -3.20
CA HIS A 217 -10.30 11.26 -3.30
C HIS A 217 -11.77 11.16 -2.92
N ASP A 218 -12.37 9.99 -3.09
CA ASP A 218 -13.75 9.72 -2.71
C ASP A 218 -13.80 9.23 -1.25
N ILE A 219 -13.87 10.18 -0.34
CA ILE A 219 -13.83 9.91 1.10
C ILE A 219 -15.10 9.17 1.56
N HIS A 220 -16.25 9.48 0.96
CA HIS A 220 -17.53 8.93 1.38
C HIS A 220 -17.57 7.41 1.25
N ASP A 221 -17.20 6.86 0.09
CA ASP A 221 -17.19 5.42 -0.11
C ASP A 221 -16.01 4.76 0.60
N ALA A 222 -14.83 5.40 0.57
CA ALA A 222 -13.60 4.87 1.15
C ALA A 222 -13.68 4.68 2.67
N VAL A 223 -14.35 5.59 3.39
CA VAL A 223 -14.49 5.50 4.86
C VAL A 223 -15.37 4.34 5.31
N GLN A 224 -16.26 3.84 4.45
CA GLN A 224 -17.15 2.73 4.78
C GLN A 224 -16.38 1.39 4.93
N VAL A 225 -15.28 1.24 4.23
CA VAL A 225 -14.46 0.01 4.28
C VAL A 225 -13.26 0.14 5.22
N ALA A 226 -12.86 1.35 5.59
CA ALA A 226 -11.69 1.60 6.42
C ALA A 226 -11.99 1.39 7.92
N ASP A 227 -11.09 0.75 8.63
CA ASP A 227 -11.12 0.64 10.09
C ASP A 227 -10.69 1.95 10.74
N ARG A 228 -9.66 2.61 10.19
CA ARG A 228 -9.12 3.89 10.66
C ARG A 228 -8.83 4.83 9.49
N VAL A 229 -8.63 6.09 9.82
CA VAL A 229 -8.25 7.14 8.88
C VAL A 229 -6.93 7.78 9.33
N PHE A 230 -5.99 7.89 8.40
CA PHE A 230 -4.83 8.76 8.53
C PHE A 230 -5.05 9.98 7.65
N ALA A 231 -4.94 11.15 8.23
CA ALA A 231 -5.18 12.40 7.52
C ALA A 231 -3.91 13.24 7.41
N LEU A 232 -3.64 13.72 6.19
CA LEU A 232 -2.64 14.74 5.90
C LEU A 232 -3.34 16.06 5.66
N THR A 233 -3.06 17.06 6.48
CA THR A 233 -3.72 18.37 6.39
C THR A 233 -2.97 19.31 5.43
N ARG A 234 -3.60 20.45 5.06
CA ARG A 234 -2.98 21.47 4.19
C ARG A 234 -1.78 22.16 4.84
N ASP A 235 -1.80 22.30 6.15
CA ASP A 235 -0.74 22.91 6.97
C ASP A 235 0.40 21.93 7.33
N GLY A 236 0.39 20.73 6.75
CA GLY A 236 1.50 19.76 6.88
C GLY A 236 1.47 18.97 8.19
N ARG A 237 0.30 18.79 8.82
CA ARG A 237 0.13 17.91 9.97
C ARG A 237 -0.32 16.52 9.55
N PHE A 238 0.08 15.52 10.32
CA PHE A 238 -0.42 14.15 10.26
C PHE A 238 -1.34 13.87 11.46
N ILE A 239 -2.50 13.30 11.20
CA ILE A 239 -3.48 12.94 12.22
C ILE A 239 -3.91 11.50 12.01
N ALA A 240 -3.71 10.64 13.00
CA ALA A 240 -4.19 9.26 12.98
C ALA A 240 -5.49 9.15 13.81
N SER A 241 -6.52 8.56 13.22
CA SER A 241 -7.75 8.28 13.96
C SER A 241 -7.67 6.98 14.76
N THR A 242 -8.51 6.88 15.77
CA THR A 242 -9.01 5.60 16.28
C THR A 242 -10.29 5.20 15.52
N GLN A 243 -10.86 4.03 15.81
CA GLN A 243 -12.15 3.66 15.23
C GLN A 243 -13.28 4.62 15.66
N GLU A 244 -13.22 5.14 16.88
CA GLU A 244 -14.28 5.97 17.48
C GLU A 244 -14.25 7.42 16.99
N ASN A 245 -13.03 7.99 16.78
CA ASN A 245 -12.88 9.40 16.44
C ASN A 245 -12.71 9.68 14.93
N ARG A 246 -12.92 8.68 14.05
CA ARG A 246 -12.83 8.86 12.58
C ARG A 246 -13.57 10.08 12.05
N PRO A 247 -14.85 10.32 12.43
CA PRO A 247 -15.57 11.50 11.95
C PRO A 247 -14.92 12.81 12.36
N ALA A 248 -14.36 12.89 13.56
CA ALA A 248 -13.69 14.10 14.04
C ALA A 248 -12.42 14.39 13.23
N VAL A 249 -11.60 13.37 12.98
CA VAL A 249 -10.38 13.49 12.17
C VAL A 249 -10.69 13.91 10.73
N LEU A 250 -11.77 13.37 10.13
CA LEU A 250 -12.19 13.76 8.79
C LEU A 250 -12.65 15.22 8.74
N ARG A 251 -13.41 15.69 9.74
CA ARG A 251 -13.83 17.10 9.83
C ARG A 251 -12.65 18.05 10.00
N GLU A 252 -11.64 17.65 10.76
CA GLU A 252 -10.42 18.45 10.92
C GLU A 252 -9.61 18.52 9.63
N ALA A 253 -9.46 17.40 8.93
CA ALA A 253 -8.71 17.33 7.67
C ALA A 253 -9.46 18.00 6.49
N PHE A 254 -10.80 17.96 6.51
CA PHE A 254 -11.67 18.47 5.46
C PHE A 254 -12.81 19.33 6.04
N PRO A 255 -12.52 20.56 6.47
CA PRO A 255 -13.54 21.42 7.06
C PRO A 255 -14.76 21.67 6.14
N THR A 256 -14.55 21.64 4.82
CA THR A 256 -15.61 21.83 3.81
C THR A 256 -16.53 20.61 3.65
N LEU A 257 -16.13 19.42 4.10
CA LEU A 257 -16.96 18.21 4.10
C LEU A 257 -17.75 18.04 5.42
N ALA A 258 -17.54 18.91 6.40
CA ALA A 258 -18.15 18.81 7.71
C ALA A 258 -19.69 18.92 7.70
N GLU A 259 -20.28 19.40 6.60
CA GLU A 259 -21.73 19.55 6.44
C GLU A 259 -22.39 18.30 5.81
N THR A 260 -21.60 17.31 5.36
CA THR A 260 -22.10 16.18 4.56
C THR A 260 -21.79 14.80 5.17
N ILE A 261 -21.01 14.77 6.29
CA ILE A 261 -20.61 13.51 6.97
C ILE A 261 -21.26 13.47 8.38
#